data_989f4ecd2fb65ada165e706e3c9bdca4
#
_entry.id   989f4ecd2fb65ada165e706e3c9bdca4
#
_cell.length_a   1.000
_cell.length_b   1.000
_cell.length_c   1.000
_cell.angle_alpha   90.00
_cell.angle_beta   90.00
_cell.angle_gamma   90.00
#
_symmetry.space_group_name_H-M   'P 1'
#
loop_
_entity.id
_entity.type
_entity.pdbx_description
1 polymer ?
#
loop_
_entity_poly.entity_id
_entity_poly.type
_entity_poly.pdbx_seq_one_letter_code
_entity_poly.pdbx_strand_id
1 'polypeptide(L)'
;MNDILKHTIRFFILASIQILVLNNVQISGYINPFVYILFIMLLPPKMPKAIVLILGFIMGFTIDVFSDSYGIHSSATVLLAFLRPKVLALVSVKGGEDLEAIGVKQLRINRFFTYSGILCLTHHFTLFYLEAFRLNEFFDTFLRALYSLSLIHI
;
A
#
# COMPACT_ATOMS: atom_id res chain seq x y z
N MET A 1 3.83 -14.26 -20.56
CA MET A 1 4.69 -14.08 -19.35
C MET A 1 3.90 -14.63 -18.17
N ASN A 2 4.44 -15.63 -17.48
CA ASN A 2 3.72 -16.25 -16.36
C ASN A 2 3.37 -15.21 -15.30
N ASP A 3 2.15 -15.28 -14.75
CA ASP A 3 1.69 -14.30 -13.75
C ASP A 3 2.61 -14.24 -12.53
N ILE A 4 3.18 -15.37 -12.14
CA ILE A 4 4.18 -15.43 -11.07
C ILE A 4 5.39 -14.55 -11.39
N LEU A 5 5.97 -14.69 -12.59
CA LEU A 5 7.13 -13.90 -13.00
C LEU A 5 6.81 -12.40 -13.01
N LYS A 6 5.62 -12.00 -13.48
CA LYS A 6 5.14 -10.63 -13.49
C LYS A 6 5.06 -10.04 -12.07
N HIS A 7 4.50 -10.79 -11.12
CA HIS A 7 4.40 -10.33 -9.74
C HIS A 7 5.76 -10.31 -9.03
N THR A 8 6.64 -11.26 -9.32
CA THR A 8 8.00 -11.28 -8.81
C THR A 8 8.80 -10.06 -9.29
N ILE A 9 8.78 -9.78 -10.58
CA ILE A 9 9.44 -8.59 -11.15
C ILE A 9 8.88 -7.31 -10.53
N ARG A 10 7.56 -7.19 -10.39
CA ARG A 10 6.91 -6.03 -9.76
C ARG A 10 7.35 -5.86 -8.30
N PHE A 11 7.47 -6.95 -7.54
CA PHE A 11 7.97 -6.93 -6.16
C PHE A 11 9.34 -6.29 -6.11
N PHE A 12 10.30 -6.80 -6.86
CA PHE A 12 11.68 -6.30 -6.83
C PHE A 12 11.79 -4.86 -7.35
N ILE A 13 11.08 -4.50 -8.41
CA ILE A 13 11.09 -3.13 -8.94
C ILE A 13 10.57 -2.14 -7.88
N LEU A 14 9.40 -2.40 -7.30
CA LEU A 14 8.80 -1.47 -6.33
C LEU A 14 9.59 -1.41 -5.03
N ALA A 15 10.13 -2.53 -4.54
CA ALA A 15 11.01 -2.54 -3.38
C ALA A 15 12.30 -1.75 -3.66
N SER A 16 12.94 -1.96 -4.81
CA SER A 16 14.16 -1.23 -5.19
C SER A 16 13.93 0.27 -5.34
N ILE A 17 12.85 0.69 -6.00
CA ILE A 17 12.51 2.11 -6.12
C ILE A 17 12.28 2.72 -4.73
N GLN A 18 11.56 2.03 -3.86
CA GLN A 18 11.31 2.51 -2.50
C GLN A 18 12.62 2.68 -1.72
N ILE A 19 13.45 1.63 -1.68
CA ILE A 19 14.66 1.60 -0.86
C ILE A 19 15.74 2.54 -1.40
N LEU A 20 16.02 2.49 -2.70
CA LEU A 20 17.14 3.22 -3.29
C LEU A 20 16.83 4.69 -3.60
N VAL A 21 15.58 5.00 -3.89
CA VAL A 21 15.17 6.34 -4.31
C VAL A 21 14.32 7.02 -3.25
N LEU A 22 13.14 6.48 -2.95
CA LEU A 22 12.12 7.19 -2.21
C LEU A 22 12.41 7.30 -0.72
N ASN A 23 13.09 6.34 -0.11
CA ASN A 23 13.53 6.45 1.28
C ASN A 23 14.56 7.57 1.48
N ASN A 24 15.26 7.98 0.40
CA ASN A 24 16.22 9.07 0.43
C ASN A 24 15.62 10.43 0.01
N VAL A 25 14.36 10.45 -0.46
CA VAL A 25 13.66 11.65 -0.88
C VAL A 25 12.66 12.07 0.18
N GLN A 26 13.08 12.95 1.09
CA GLN A 26 12.18 13.60 2.04
C GLN A 26 11.74 14.94 1.47
N ILE A 27 10.50 15.01 0.96
CA ILE A 27 9.94 16.26 0.47
C ILE A 27 9.46 17.07 1.68
N SER A 28 10.15 18.18 1.96
CA SER A 28 9.85 19.10 3.08
C SER A 28 9.88 18.47 4.48
N GLY A 29 10.56 17.33 4.67
CA GLY A 29 10.69 16.65 5.96
C GLY A 29 9.41 15.96 6.48
N TYR A 30 8.29 16.10 5.77
CA TYR A 30 6.98 15.60 6.22
C TYR A 30 6.30 14.61 5.26
N ILE A 31 6.72 14.57 3.99
CA ILE A 31 6.02 13.80 2.97
C ILE A 31 6.91 12.68 2.48
N ASN A 32 6.53 11.44 2.79
CA ASN A 32 7.21 10.25 2.36
C ASN A 32 6.31 9.47 1.37
N PRO A 33 6.67 9.39 0.08
CA PRO A 33 5.91 8.61 -0.87
C PRO A 33 6.22 7.11 -0.68
N PHE A 34 5.19 6.32 -0.37
CA PHE A 34 5.32 4.86 -0.19
C PHE A 34 4.71 4.11 -1.38
N VAL A 35 5.47 3.97 -2.46
CA VAL A 35 4.98 3.31 -3.69
C VAL A 35 4.97 1.79 -3.61
N TYR A 36 5.73 1.18 -2.71
CA TYR A 36 5.81 -0.28 -2.57
C TYR A 36 4.44 -0.92 -2.24
N ILE A 37 3.52 -0.17 -1.62
CA ILE A 37 2.16 -0.63 -1.32
C ILE A 37 1.35 -0.98 -2.57
N LEU A 38 1.69 -0.38 -3.72
CA LEU A 38 1.07 -0.71 -5.01
C LEU A 38 1.24 -2.20 -5.37
N PHE A 39 2.31 -2.84 -4.87
CA PHE A 39 2.48 -4.27 -5.06
C PHE A 39 1.28 -5.04 -4.54
N ILE A 40 0.90 -4.82 -3.28
CA ILE A 40 -0.23 -5.52 -2.64
C ILE A 40 -1.56 -5.10 -3.27
N MET A 41 -1.72 -3.81 -3.55
CA MET A 41 -2.97 -3.29 -4.13
C MET A 41 -3.29 -3.90 -5.49
N LEU A 42 -2.26 -4.16 -6.31
CA LEU A 42 -2.39 -4.66 -7.68
C LEU A 42 -2.28 -6.19 -7.80
N LEU A 43 -2.22 -6.95 -6.69
CA LEU A 43 -2.31 -8.40 -6.71
C LEU A 43 -3.68 -8.85 -7.26
N PRO A 44 -3.79 -10.06 -7.88
CA PRO A 44 -5.05 -10.57 -8.37
C PRO A 44 -6.14 -10.59 -7.29
N PRO A 45 -7.39 -10.23 -7.61
CA PRO A 45 -8.50 -10.25 -6.64
C PRO A 45 -8.78 -11.65 -6.10
N LYS A 46 -8.64 -12.66 -6.96
CA LYS A 46 -8.89 -14.08 -6.64
C LYS A 46 -7.78 -14.75 -5.85
N MET A 47 -6.68 -14.04 -5.55
CA MET A 47 -5.58 -14.60 -4.76
C MET A 47 -6.05 -14.93 -3.34
N PRO A 48 -5.70 -16.12 -2.79
CA PRO A 48 -6.04 -16.49 -1.43
C PRO A 48 -5.60 -15.43 -0.41
N LYS A 49 -6.48 -15.08 0.52
CA LYS A 49 -6.22 -14.02 1.51
C LYS A 49 -4.94 -14.27 2.32
N ALA A 50 -4.67 -15.53 2.68
CA ALA A 50 -3.46 -15.91 3.41
C ALA A 50 -2.19 -15.57 2.62
N ILE A 51 -2.18 -15.82 1.30
CA ILE A 51 -1.04 -15.51 0.43
C ILE A 51 -0.84 -13.98 0.35
N VAL A 52 -1.93 -13.21 0.22
CA VAL A 52 -1.87 -11.74 0.18
C VAL A 52 -1.30 -11.19 1.48
N LEU A 53 -1.69 -11.74 2.65
CA LEU A 53 -1.15 -11.36 3.96
C LEU A 53 0.35 -11.68 4.07
N ILE A 54 0.76 -12.87 3.66
CA ILE A 54 2.18 -13.29 3.67
C ILE A 54 3.01 -12.38 2.76
N LEU A 55 2.52 -12.10 1.54
CA LEU A 55 3.20 -11.19 0.61
C LEU A 55 3.24 -9.74 1.15
N GLY A 56 2.19 -9.31 1.85
CA GLY A 56 2.16 -8.03 2.55
C GLY A 56 3.23 -7.96 3.64
N PHE A 57 3.33 -9.00 4.45
CA PHE A 57 4.37 -9.11 5.47
C PHE A 57 5.77 -9.09 4.86
N ILE A 58 6.03 -9.93 3.84
CA ILE A 58 7.35 -10.00 3.19
C ILE A 58 7.73 -8.65 2.58
N MET A 59 6.82 -7.98 1.88
CA MET A 59 7.08 -6.66 1.30
C MET A 59 7.40 -5.63 2.39
N GLY A 60 6.55 -5.51 3.41
CA GLY A 60 6.75 -4.58 4.52
C GLY A 60 8.03 -4.87 5.29
N PHE A 61 8.32 -6.14 5.57
CA PHE A 61 9.55 -6.57 6.24
C PHE A 61 10.81 -6.25 5.43
N THR A 62 10.74 -6.40 4.10
CA THR A 62 11.84 -5.97 3.23
C THR A 62 12.12 -4.48 3.40
N ILE A 63 11.08 -3.64 3.42
CA ILE A 63 11.26 -2.21 3.65
C ILE A 63 11.79 -1.93 5.06
N ASP A 64 11.26 -2.60 6.09
CA ASP A 64 11.71 -2.43 7.49
C ASP A 64 13.21 -2.69 7.65
N VAL A 65 13.72 -3.76 7.03
CA VAL A 65 15.15 -4.12 7.10
C VAL A 65 16.06 -3.03 6.52
N PHE A 66 15.62 -2.36 5.45
CA PHE A 66 16.40 -1.31 4.79
C PHE A 66 16.11 0.11 5.31
N SER A 67 15.12 0.27 6.17
CA SER A 67 14.72 1.58 6.75
C SER A 67 14.96 1.65 8.26
N ASP A 68 15.52 0.61 8.87
CA ASP A 68 15.73 0.46 10.34
C ASP A 68 14.43 0.72 11.15
N SER A 69 13.29 0.29 10.61
CA SER A 69 11.97 0.65 11.13
C SER A 69 11.24 -0.50 11.83
N TYR A 70 11.86 -1.26 12.64
CA TYR A 70 11.36 -2.25 13.64
C TYR A 70 9.93 -2.83 13.42
N GLY A 71 9.53 -3.13 12.17
CA GLY A 71 8.25 -3.76 11.85
C GLY A 71 7.07 -2.80 11.63
N ILE A 72 7.30 -1.50 11.54
CA ILE A 72 6.26 -0.49 11.30
C ILE A 72 5.66 -0.65 9.90
N HIS A 73 6.51 -0.79 8.87
CA HIS A 73 6.07 -1.02 7.49
C HIS A 73 5.39 -2.38 7.32
N SER A 74 5.91 -3.43 7.98
CA SER A 74 5.28 -4.75 7.99
C SER A 74 3.87 -4.69 8.55
N SER A 75 3.68 -4.03 9.70
CA SER A 75 2.39 -3.90 10.36
C SER A 75 1.38 -3.14 9.50
N ALA A 76 1.78 -2.00 8.94
CA ALA A 76 0.94 -1.18 8.09
C ALA A 76 0.54 -1.91 6.79
N THR A 77 1.49 -2.66 6.18
CA THR A 77 1.24 -3.39 4.93
C THR A 77 0.37 -4.63 5.16
N VAL A 78 0.53 -5.33 6.27
CA VAL A 78 -0.34 -6.45 6.64
C VAL A 78 -1.76 -5.97 6.90
N LEU A 79 -1.95 -4.84 7.59
CA LEU A 79 -3.27 -4.25 7.78
C LEU A 79 -3.92 -3.86 6.45
N LEU A 80 -3.15 -3.22 5.55
CA LEU A 80 -3.61 -2.91 4.18
C LEU A 80 -4.03 -4.19 3.45
N ALA A 81 -3.22 -5.25 3.49
CA ALA A 81 -3.51 -6.54 2.87
C ALA A 81 -4.79 -7.18 3.44
N PHE A 82 -5.00 -7.06 4.75
CA PHE A 82 -6.20 -7.55 5.44
C PHE A 82 -7.47 -6.80 5.02
N LEU A 83 -7.41 -5.48 4.90
CA LEU A 83 -8.55 -4.65 4.52
C LEU A 83 -8.84 -4.66 3.02
N ARG A 84 -7.84 -4.98 2.19
CA ARG A 84 -7.93 -4.96 0.73
C ARG A 84 -9.18 -5.65 0.16
N PRO A 85 -9.55 -6.89 0.51
CA PRO A 85 -10.74 -7.53 -0.05
C PRO A 85 -12.04 -6.83 0.34
N LYS A 86 -12.11 -6.26 1.55
CA LYS A 86 -13.28 -5.51 2.02
C LYS A 86 -13.45 -4.21 1.23
N VAL A 87 -12.35 -3.47 1.03
CA VAL A 87 -12.36 -2.22 0.24
C VAL A 87 -12.68 -2.52 -1.22
N LEU A 88 -12.13 -3.61 -1.77
CA LEU A 88 -12.45 -4.01 -3.14
C LEU A 88 -13.94 -4.36 -3.30
N ALA A 89 -14.53 -5.08 -2.36
CA ALA A 89 -15.96 -5.39 -2.34
C ALA A 89 -16.84 -4.13 -2.26
N LEU A 90 -16.39 -3.11 -1.52
CA LEU A 90 -17.10 -1.83 -1.37
C LEU A 90 -17.14 -1.04 -2.68
N VAL A 91 -16.05 -1.03 -3.45
CA VAL A 91 -15.93 -0.18 -4.66
C VAL A 91 -16.34 -0.91 -5.95
N SER A 92 -16.35 -2.23 -5.97
CA SER A 92 -16.70 -3.01 -7.16
C SER A 92 -18.21 -3.22 -7.27
N VAL A 93 -18.74 -3.34 -8.50
CA VAL A 93 -20.20 -3.51 -8.75
C VAL A 93 -20.73 -4.85 -8.25
N LYS A 94 -19.86 -5.89 -8.23
CA LYS A 94 -20.21 -7.28 -7.89
C LYS A 94 -19.32 -7.87 -6.81
N GLY A 95 -18.92 -7.06 -5.82
CA GLY A 95 -18.06 -7.53 -4.74
C GLY A 95 -16.61 -7.87 -5.16
N GLY A 96 -16.23 -7.60 -6.41
CA GLY A 96 -14.88 -7.88 -6.94
C GLY A 96 -14.61 -9.32 -7.36
N GLU A 97 -15.58 -10.22 -7.20
CA GLU A 97 -15.41 -11.67 -7.49
C GLU A 97 -15.17 -11.95 -8.98
N ASP A 98 -15.77 -11.14 -9.87
CA ASP A 98 -15.66 -11.30 -11.32
C ASP A 98 -14.42 -10.58 -11.92
N LEU A 99 -13.64 -9.90 -11.10
CA LEU A 99 -12.46 -9.20 -11.60
C LEU A 99 -11.28 -10.16 -11.77
N GLU A 100 -10.69 -10.15 -12.96
CA GLU A 100 -9.45 -10.91 -13.24
C GLU A 100 -8.20 -10.17 -12.77
N ALA A 101 -8.25 -8.84 -12.77
CA ALA A 101 -7.14 -7.97 -12.34
C ALA A 101 -7.68 -6.69 -11.71
N ILE A 102 -6.82 -6.01 -10.93
CA ILE A 102 -7.10 -4.69 -10.37
C ILE A 102 -6.34 -3.64 -11.15
N GLY A 103 -7.05 -2.64 -11.63
CA GLY A 103 -6.48 -1.52 -12.36
C GLY A 103 -7.56 -0.56 -12.83
N VAL A 104 -7.15 0.56 -13.40
CA VAL A 104 -8.05 1.63 -13.88
C VAL A 104 -9.04 1.13 -14.94
N LYS A 105 -8.59 0.22 -15.83
CA LYS A 105 -9.41 -0.34 -16.90
C LYS A 105 -10.54 -1.23 -16.35
N GLN A 106 -10.27 -2.03 -15.32
CA GLN A 106 -11.19 -2.99 -14.75
C GLN A 106 -12.20 -2.34 -13.78
N LEU A 107 -11.71 -1.43 -12.95
CA LEU A 107 -12.54 -0.77 -11.91
C LEU A 107 -13.18 0.53 -12.38
N ARG A 108 -12.85 1.08 -13.53
CA ARG A 108 -13.06 2.47 -13.92
C ARG A 108 -12.29 3.45 -13.02
N ILE A 109 -11.97 4.62 -13.59
CA ILE A 109 -11.07 5.59 -12.96
C ILE A 109 -11.52 6.00 -11.55
N ASN A 110 -12.76 6.40 -11.36
CA ASN A 110 -13.26 6.88 -10.07
C ASN A 110 -13.19 5.80 -8.97
N ARG A 111 -13.56 4.56 -9.30
CA ARG A 111 -13.52 3.44 -8.35
C ARG A 111 -12.10 3.02 -8.03
N PHE A 112 -11.21 3.06 -9.01
CA PHE A 112 -9.79 2.77 -8.79
C PHE A 112 -9.17 3.81 -7.84
N PHE A 113 -9.46 5.10 -8.03
CA PHE A 113 -8.99 6.15 -7.12
C PHE A 113 -9.60 6.02 -5.73
N THR A 114 -10.88 5.68 -5.60
CA THR A 114 -11.49 5.42 -4.28
C THR A 114 -10.83 4.21 -3.61
N TYR A 115 -10.63 3.12 -4.33
CA TYR A 115 -9.96 1.91 -3.83
C TYR A 115 -8.54 2.22 -3.37
N SER A 116 -7.73 2.82 -4.23
CA SER A 116 -6.35 3.15 -3.92
C SER A 116 -6.26 4.20 -2.80
N GLY A 117 -7.13 5.21 -2.82
CA GLY A 117 -7.17 6.26 -1.81
C GLY A 117 -7.44 5.71 -0.40
N ILE A 118 -8.46 4.87 -0.25
CA ILE A 118 -8.78 4.26 1.05
C ILE A 118 -7.60 3.42 1.57
N LEU A 119 -7.02 2.57 0.72
CA LEU A 119 -5.92 1.70 1.13
C LEU A 119 -4.63 2.48 1.42
N CYS A 120 -4.28 3.46 0.58
CA CYS A 120 -3.14 4.34 0.83
C CYS A 120 -3.31 5.12 2.13
N LEU A 121 -4.49 5.72 2.34
CA LEU A 121 -4.77 6.47 3.57
C LEU A 121 -4.65 5.58 4.80
N THR A 122 -5.23 4.38 4.76
CA THR A 122 -5.13 3.41 5.85
C THR A 122 -3.67 3.05 6.16
N HIS A 123 -2.88 2.77 5.12
CA HIS A 123 -1.47 2.42 5.27
C HIS A 123 -0.67 3.58 5.87
N HIS A 124 -0.77 4.78 5.29
CA HIS A 124 -0.02 5.95 5.75
C HIS A 124 -0.42 6.35 7.17
N PHE A 125 -1.72 6.33 7.47
CA PHE A 125 -2.20 6.62 8.81
C PHE A 125 -1.63 5.63 9.83
N THR A 126 -1.71 4.32 9.54
CA THR A 126 -1.18 3.28 10.42
C THR A 126 0.33 3.43 10.62
N LEU A 127 1.07 3.65 9.53
CA LEU A 127 2.52 3.80 9.57
C LEU A 127 2.93 5.01 10.41
N PHE A 128 2.40 6.18 10.11
CA PHE A 128 2.76 7.42 10.82
C PHE A 128 2.29 7.39 12.28
N TYR A 129 1.17 6.73 12.55
CA TYR A 129 0.69 6.58 13.92
C TYR A 129 1.60 5.66 14.74
N LEU A 130 2.06 4.56 14.16
CA LEU A 130 3.02 3.67 14.82
C LEU A 130 4.40 4.34 14.98
N GLU A 131 4.83 5.13 14.00
CA GLU A 131 6.08 5.88 14.05
C GLU A 131 6.06 6.96 15.15
N ALA A 132 5.00 7.73 15.24
CA ALA A 132 4.85 8.79 16.23
C ALA A 132 4.64 8.26 17.66
N PHE A 133 4.01 7.09 17.80
CA PHE A 133 3.57 6.49 19.08
C PHE A 133 2.91 7.48 20.06
N ARG A 134 2.27 8.55 19.52
CA ARG A 134 1.70 9.66 20.27
C ARG A 134 0.24 9.91 19.89
N LEU A 135 -0.67 9.49 20.77
CA LEU A 135 -2.11 9.72 20.59
C LEU A 135 -2.48 11.22 20.50
N ASN A 136 -1.68 12.08 21.10
CA ASN A 136 -1.91 13.52 21.14
C ASN A 136 -1.66 14.23 19.80
N GLU A 137 -0.97 13.60 18.86
CA GLU A 137 -0.64 14.15 17.54
C GLU A 137 -1.53 13.56 16.41
N PHE A 138 -2.75 13.13 16.77
CA PHE A 138 -3.68 12.48 15.83
C PHE A 138 -3.96 13.32 14.58
N PHE A 139 -4.23 14.62 14.75
CA PHE A 139 -4.54 15.50 13.62
C PHE A 139 -3.34 15.74 12.71
N ASP A 140 -2.15 15.94 13.28
CA ASP A 140 -0.92 16.15 12.51
C ASP A 140 -0.55 14.87 11.73
N THR A 141 -0.71 13.72 12.35
CA THR A 141 -0.52 12.40 11.70
C THR A 141 -1.51 12.20 10.55
N PHE A 142 -2.76 12.59 10.75
CA PHE A 142 -3.79 12.50 9.71
C PHE A 142 -3.49 13.41 8.51
N LEU A 143 -3.06 14.64 8.76
CA LEU A 143 -2.65 15.58 7.70
C LEU A 143 -1.44 15.07 6.93
N ARG A 144 -0.43 14.53 7.60
CA ARG A 144 0.74 13.90 6.96
C ARG A 144 0.31 12.74 6.03
N ALA A 145 -0.62 11.91 6.47
CA ALA A 145 -1.16 10.82 5.67
C ALA A 145 -1.88 11.34 4.40
N LEU A 146 -2.67 12.41 4.51
CA LEU A 146 -3.34 13.04 3.38
C LEU A 146 -2.36 13.65 2.38
N TYR A 147 -1.34 14.37 2.85
CA TYR A 147 -0.33 14.97 1.97
C TYR A 147 0.47 13.89 1.22
N SER A 148 0.87 12.82 1.92
CA SER A 148 1.59 11.69 1.29
C SER A 148 0.71 10.96 0.27
N LEU A 149 -0.60 10.83 0.55
CA LEU A 149 -1.57 10.27 -0.38
C LEU A 149 -1.65 11.09 -1.68
N SER A 150 -1.69 12.42 -1.58
CA SER A 150 -1.79 13.30 -2.75
C SER A 150 -0.61 13.12 -3.71
N LEU A 151 0.58 12.85 -3.21
CA LEU A 151 1.77 12.59 -4.03
C LEU A 151 1.71 11.27 -4.81
N ILE A 152 1.10 10.24 -4.23
CA ILE A 152 0.97 8.93 -4.89
C ILE A 152 -0.07 8.97 -6.01
N HIS A 153 -1.04 9.91 -5.93
CA HIS A 153 -2.11 10.06 -6.92
C HIS A 153 -1.81 11.08 -8.03
N ILE A 154 -0.71 11.83 -7.93
CA ILE A 154 -0.21 12.69 -9.01
C ILE A 154 0.63 11.86 -9.99
#